data_346d55c9a7dc137bae6f1b0c3ba22343
#
_entry.id   346d55c9a7dc137bae6f1b0c3ba22343
#
_cell.length_a   1.000
_cell.length_b   1.000
_cell.length_c   1.000
_cell.angle_alpha   90.00
_cell.angle_beta   90.00
_cell.angle_gamma   90.00
#
_symmetry.space_group_name_H-M   'P 1'
#
loop_
_entity.id
_entity.type
_entity.pdbx_description
1 polymer ?
#
loop_
_entity_poly.entity_id
_entity_poly.type
_entity_poly.pdbx_seq_one_letter_code
_entity_poly.pdbx_strand_id
1 'polypeptide(L)' 'MHSAFVLMNAELGKETQIVNELKKVSYVKEVYPVYGVYDVLMVIESNSMEALRETITSKVRKLDGIKSTLTMIIVKDQ' A
#
# COMPACT_ATOMS: atom_id res chain seq x y z
N MET A 1 17.50 3.64 -1.16
CA MET A 1 16.22 3.20 -0.57
C MET A 1 15.20 3.04 -1.67
N HIS A 2 14.41 2.00 -1.58
CA HIS A 2 13.38 1.72 -2.58
C HIS A 2 12.03 2.16 -2.08
N SER A 3 11.23 2.74 -2.95
CA SER A 3 9.91 3.26 -2.59
C SER A 3 8.87 2.80 -3.60
N ALA A 4 7.63 2.71 -3.13
CA ALA A 4 6.52 2.40 -4.02
C ALA A 4 5.27 3.10 -3.51
N PHE A 5 4.41 3.45 -4.45
CA PHE A 5 3.05 3.89 -4.17
C PHE A 5 2.13 2.72 -4.47
N VAL A 6 1.21 2.43 -3.57
CA VAL A 6 0.21 1.41 -3.78
C VAL A 6 -1.15 2.06 -3.67
N LEU A 7 -1.91 1.97 -4.75
CA LEU A 7 -3.27 2.48 -4.80
C LEU A 7 -4.21 1.30 -4.67
N MET A 8 -5.25 1.44 -3.86
CA MET A 8 -6.10 0.32 -3.55
C MET A 8 -7.57 0.72 -3.61
N ASN A 9 -8.39 -0.21 -4.07
CA ASN A 9 -9.82 -0.10 -3.93
C ASN A 9 -10.27 -0.97 -2.77
N ALA A 10 -11.19 -0.45 -1.97
CA ALA A 10 -11.67 -1.09 -0.78
C ALA A 10 -13.15 -1.40 -0.91
N GLU A 11 -13.59 -2.45 -0.23
CA GLU A 11 -15.01 -2.72 -0.12
C GLU A 11 -15.67 -1.60 0.66
N LEU A 12 -16.89 -1.31 0.27
CA LEU A 12 -17.64 -0.21 0.87
C LEU A 12 -17.72 -0.38 2.39
N GLY A 13 -17.35 0.66 3.09
CA GLY A 13 -17.40 0.66 4.55
C GLY A 13 -16.16 0.14 5.23
N LYS A 14 -15.17 -0.35 4.47
CA LYS A 14 -13.97 -0.92 5.07
C LYS A 14 -12.75 -0.02 4.96
N GLU A 15 -12.91 1.16 4.41
CA GLU A 15 -11.77 2.04 4.17
C GLU A 15 -11.00 2.39 5.44
N THR A 16 -11.73 2.75 6.50
CA THR A 16 -11.09 3.14 7.75
C THR A 16 -10.33 1.98 8.37
N GLN A 17 -10.93 0.80 8.34
CA GLN A 17 -10.28 -0.39 8.87
C GLN A 17 -9.01 -0.71 8.12
N ILE A 18 -9.04 -0.60 6.80
CA ILE A 18 -7.88 -0.88 5.96
C ILE A 18 -6.77 0.12 6.26
N VAL A 19 -7.10 1.41 6.34
CA VAL A 19 -6.10 2.43 6.66
C VAL A 19 -5.42 2.11 7.99
N ASN A 20 -6.22 1.77 9.01
CA ASN A 20 -5.67 1.47 10.32
C ASN A 20 -4.78 0.23 10.30
N GLU A 21 -5.17 -0.80 9.56
CA GLU A 21 -4.37 -2.01 9.47
C GLU A 21 -3.07 -1.77 8.72
N LEU A 22 -3.12 -0.99 7.65
CA LEU A 22 -1.93 -0.71 6.87
C LEU A 22 -0.90 0.06 7.67
N LYS A 23 -1.33 0.94 8.56
CA LYS A 23 -0.39 1.71 9.37
C LYS A 23 0.44 0.84 10.28
N LYS A 24 0.01 -0.39 10.54
CA LYS A 24 0.75 -1.32 11.39
C LYS A 24 1.73 -2.18 10.62
N VAL A 25 1.72 -2.13 9.30
CA VAL A 25 2.56 -2.97 8.48
C VAL A 25 3.96 -2.38 8.42
N SER A 26 4.98 -3.25 8.53
CA SER A 26 6.38 -2.82 8.44
C SER A 26 6.64 -2.17 7.10
N TYR A 27 7.52 -1.16 7.10
CA TYR A 27 7.95 -0.41 5.92
C TYR A 27 6.91 0.57 5.39
N VAL A 28 5.69 0.56 5.90
CA VAL A 28 4.68 1.52 5.46
C VAL A 28 5.03 2.87 6.05
N LYS A 29 5.15 3.85 5.18
CA LYS A 29 5.53 5.19 5.56
C LYS A 29 4.33 6.08 5.78
N GLU A 30 3.39 6.04 4.86
CA GLU A 30 2.21 6.89 4.89
C GLU A 30 1.03 6.14 4.31
N VAL A 31 -0.15 6.41 4.83
CA VAL A 31 -1.40 5.84 4.33
C VAL A 31 -2.45 6.94 4.36
N TYR A 32 -3.13 7.13 3.25
CA TYR A 32 -4.17 8.14 3.14
C TYR A 32 -5.43 7.57 2.51
N PRO A 33 -6.60 7.89 3.04
CA PRO A 33 -7.83 7.70 2.27
C PRO A 33 -7.88 8.78 1.19
N VAL A 34 -8.34 8.41 0.01
CA VAL A 34 -8.41 9.32 -1.12
C VAL A 34 -9.74 9.15 -1.82
N TYR A 35 -10.10 10.15 -2.62
CA TYR A 35 -11.28 10.08 -3.46
C TYR A 35 -10.87 9.96 -4.91
N GLY A 36 -11.65 9.23 -5.68
CA GLY A 36 -11.43 9.10 -7.11
C GLY A 36 -11.56 7.66 -7.54
N VAL A 37 -10.69 7.29 -8.47
CA VAL A 37 -10.69 5.91 -8.97
C VAL A 37 -10.29 4.94 -7.87
N TYR A 38 -9.44 5.37 -6.96
CA TYR A 38 -8.99 4.54 -5.84
C TYR A 38 -9.44 5.12 -4.53
N ASP A 39 -9.44 4.29 -3.50
CA ASP A 39 -9.94 4.65 -2.17
C ASP A 39 -8.84 4.89 -1.16
N VAL A 40 -7.68 4.24 -1.34
CA VAL A 40 -6.58 4.33 -0.38
C VAL A 40 -5.26 4.45 -1.15
N LEU A 41 -4.40 5.33 -0.66
CA LEU A 41 -3.04 5.49 -1.17
C LEU A 41 -2.07 5.14 -0.05
N MET A 42 -1.10 4.28 -0.34
CA MET A 42 -0.08 3.90 0.62
C MET A 42 1.30 4.18 0.02
N VAL A 43 2.19 4.71 0.85
CA VAL A 43 3.60 4.87 0.50
C VAL A 43 4.39 3.89 1.34
N ILE A 44 5.23 3.10 0.70
CA ILE A 44 6.03 2.08 1.37
C ILE A 44 7.48 2.23 0.92
N GLU A 45 8.41 2.09 1.88
CA GLU A 45 9.84 2.24 1.62
C GLU A 45 10.61 1.14 2.32
N SER A 46 11.69 0.69 1.68
CA SER A 46 12.57 -0.30 2.26
C SER A 46 13.95 -0.21 1.61
N ASN A 47 14.98 -0.63 2.34
CA ASN A 47 16.31 -0.73 1.76
C ASN A 47 16.42 -1.92 0.80
N SER A 48 15.51 -2.86 0.89
CA SER A 48 15.52 -4.06 0.09
C SER A 48 14.30 -4.08 -0.82
N MET A 49 14.54 -4.19 -2.13
CA MET A 49 13.45 -4.32 -3.09
C MET A 49 12.68 -5.61 -2.85
N GLU A 50 13.37 -6.66 -2.44
CA GLU A 50 12.73 -7.93 -2.16
C GLU A 50 11.78 -7.82 -0.97
N ALA A 51 12.22 -7.14 0.09
CA ALA A 51 11.37 -6.94 1.26
C ALA A 51 10.15 -6.11 0.89
N LEU A 52 10.34 -5.12 0.03
CA LEU A 52 9.24 -4.28 -0.42
C LEU A 52 8.18 -5.10 -1.14
N ARG A 53 8.62 -5.92 -2.10
CA ARG A 53 7.70 -6.74 -2.87
C ARG A 53 7.00 -7.75 -2.00
N GLU A 54 7.73 -8.37 -1.10
CA GLU A 54 7.16 -9.38 -0.22
C GLU A 54 6.11 -8.78 0.69
N THR A 55 6.37 -7.60 1.25
CA THR A 55 5.41 -6.94 2.12
C THR A 55 4.13 -6.63 1.37
N ILE A 56 4.24 -6.12 0.15
CA ILE A 56 3.06 -5.81 -0.65
C ILE A 56 2.27 -7.09 -0.94
N THR A 57 2.96 -8.15 -1.35
CA THR A 57 2.29 -9.38 -1.73
C THR A 57 1.71 -10.12 -0.53
N SER A 58 2.46 -10.20 0.56
CA SER A 58 2.07 -11.05 1.70
C SER A 58 1.20 -10.35 2.71
N LYS A 59 1.35 -9.04 2.85
CA LYS A 59 0.64 -8.31 3.90
C LYS A 59 -0.45 -7.42 3.34
N VAL A 60 -0.13 -6.65 2.33
CA VAL A 60 -1.05 -5.63 1.84
C VAL A 60 -2.17 -6.26 1.02
N ARG A 61 -1.81 -7.08 0.05
CA ARG A 61 -2.82 -7.63 -0.86
C ARG A 61 -3.72 -8.65 -0.20
N LYS A 62 -3.36 -9.14 0.98
CA LYS A 62 -4.15 -10.13 1.69
C LYS A 62 -5.02 -9.54 2.79
N LEU A 63 -5.02 -8.23 2.94
CA LEU A 63 -5.88 -7.60 3.93
C LEU A 63 -7.34 -7.76 3.54
N ASP A 64 -8.16 -8.03 4.56
CA ASP A 64 -9.59 -8.15 4.36
C ASP A 64 -10.16 -6.82 3.88
N GLY A 65 -11.00 -6.87 2.86
CA GLY A 65 -11.66 -5.68 2.34
C GLY A 65 -10.98 -5.04 1.16
N ILE A 66 -9.78 -5.48 0.79
CA ILE A 66 -9.11 -4.93 -0.39
C ILE A 66 -9.63 -5.64 -1.62
N LYS A 67 -10.11 -4.85 -2.58
CA LYS A 67 -10.69 -5.38 -3.81
C LYS A 67 -9.64 -5.45 -4.92
N SER A 68 -8.80 -4.43 -5.03
CA SER A 68 -7.79 -4.39 -6.07
C SER A 68 -6.65 -3.50 -5.62
N THR A 69 -5.47 -3.74 -6.19
CA THR A 69 -4.29 -2.94 -5.89
C THR A 69 -3.57 -2.60 -7.18
N LEU A 70 -2.96 -1.42 -7.20
CA LEU A 70 -2.08 -1.00 -8.27
C LEU A 70 -0.80 -0.52 -7.62
N THR A 71 0.31 -1.19 -7.93
CA THR A 71 1.60 -0.86 -7.34
C THR A 71 2.45 -0.13 -8.36
N MET A 72 2.99 1.01 -7.96
CA MET A 72 3.92 1.77 -8.78
C MET A 72 5.23 1.90 -8.03
N ILE A 73 6.25 1.21 -8.52
CA ILE A 73 7.57 1.27 -7.90
C ILE A 73 8.30 2.48 -8.46
N ILE A 74 8.84 3.29 -7.56
CA ILE A 74 9.56 4.48 -7.97
C ILE A 74 10.95 4.07 -8.39
N VAL A 75 11.31 4.38 -9.62
CA VAL A 75 12.65 4.12 -10.14
C VAL A 75 13.42 5.41 -10.04
N LYS A 76 14.45 5.39 -9.22
CA LYS A 76 15.25 6.59 -9.02
C LYS A 76 16.30 6.70 -10.09
N ASP A 77 16.38 7.87 -10.64
CA ASP A 77 17.39 8.21 -11.59
C ASP A 77 18.63 8.67 -10.87
N GLN A 78 19.78 8.37 -11.45
CA GLN A 78 21.06 8.73 -10.88
C GLN A 78 21.52 10.10 -11.30
#